data_a771e13bf14d81ed833ad3d6d25c6888
#
_entry.id   a771e13bf14d81ed833ad3d6d25c6888
#
_cell.length_a   1.000
_cell.length_b   1.000
_cell.length_c   1.000
_cell.angle_alpha   90.00
_cell.angle_beta   90.00
_cell.angle_gamma   90.00
#
_symmetry.space_group_name_H-M   'P 1'
#
loop_
_entity.id
_entity.type
_entity.pdbx_description
1 polymer ?
#
loop_
_entity_poly.entity_id
_entity_poly.type
_entity_poly.pdbx_seq_one_letter_code
_entity_poly.pdbx_strand_id
1 'polypeptide(L)'
;DELEMEEIRSNPVNRCYLCKRNLFRTLMAFAKEKGVEVLAEGTNEDDLHVYRPGIQAVRELGIRSPLAEAGLTKEEVRRLAAACGISAASRPSTPCMATRLPYGARLDYEILKKIEAGEEILRRMIGGNVRLRLHGQVVRIETDPERFSLALEKREEVVRQLKELGFVYITLDLEGFRSGSMDVGLESRGES
;
A
#
# COMPACT_ATOMS: atom_id res chain seq x y z
N ASP A 1 -3.54 -2.63 -17.26
CA ASP A 1 -2.69 -3.18 -16.18
C ASP A 1 -1.50 -2.24 -15.95
N GLU A 2 -1.34 -1.75 -14.73
CA GLU A 2 -0.29 -0.78 -14.35
C GLU A 2 1.12 -1.36 -14.53
N LEU A 3 1.28 -2.68 -14.43
CA LEU A 3 2.56 -3.36 -14.63
C LEU A 3 2.99 -3.48 -16.11
N GLU A 4 2.11 -3.16 -17.06
CA GLU A 4 2.46 -3.04 -18.49
C GLU A 4 3.20 -1.72 -18.76
N MET A 5 3.06 -0.73 -17.87
CA MET A 5 3.75 0.55 -17.98
C MET A 5 5.15 0.46 -17.37
N GLU A 6 6.19 0.56 -18.19
CA GLU A 6 7.58 0.44 -17.74
C GLU A 6 7.95 1.49 -16.69
N GLU A 7 7.42 2.71 -16.81
CA GLU A 7 7.62 3.78 -15.80
C GLU A 7 7.06 3.41 -14.42
N ILE A 8 5.99 2.63 -14.33
CA ILE A 8 5.43 2.13 -13.06
C ILE A 8 6.18 0.87 -12.62
N ARG A 9 6.48 -0.02 -13.58
CA ARG A 9 7.13 -1.30 -13.35
C ARG A 9 8.54 -1.15 -12.76
N SER A 10 9.23 -0.06 -13.08
CA SER A 10 10.53 0.28 -12.49
C SER A 10 10.47 0.71 -11.02
N ASN A 11 9.26 0.82 -10.44
CA ASN A 11 9.01 1.17 -9.05
C ASN A 11 9.68 2.47 -8.57
N PRO A 12 9.53 3.59 -9.29
CA PRO A 12 10.16 4.84 -8.90
C PRO A 12 9.51 5.45 -7.65
N VAL A 13 10.19 6.40 -7.01
CA VAL A 13 9.70 7.12 -5.82
C VAL A 13 8.35 7.81 -6.10
N ASN A 14 8.17 8.37 -7.30
CA ASN A 14 6.93 9.02 -7.74
C ASN A 14 5.91 8.04 -8.35
N ARG A 15 6.09 6.71 -8.17
CA ARG A 15 5.18 5.68 -8.71
C ARG A 15 3.71 5.96 -8.45
N CYS A 16 3.36 6.41 -7.23
CA CYS A 16 1.96 6.68 -6.88
C CYS A 16 1.36 7.83 -7.71
N TYR A 17 2.17 8.84 -8.05
CA TYR A 17 1.77 9.91 -8.96
C TYR A 17 1.51 9.36 -10.37
N LEU A 18 2.45 8.59 -10.92
CA LEU A 18 2.34 8.01 -12.27
C LEU A 18 1.11 7.09 -12.38
N CYS A 19 0.92 6.21 -11.41
CA CYS A 19 -0.21 5.29 -11.35
C CYS A 19 -1.55 6.04 -11.30
N LYS A 20 -1.72 7.00 -10.37
CA LYS A 20 -2.95 7.80 -10.27
C LYS A 20 -3.19 8.63 -11.53
N ARG A 21 -2.16 9.26 -12.08
CA ARG A 21 -2.27 10.03 -13.31
C ARG A 21 -2.81 9.19 -14.48
N ASN A 22 -2.26 7.98 -14.66
CA ASN A 22 -2.72 7.06 -15.69
C ASN A 22 -4.16 6.61 -15.46
N LEU A 23 -4.48 6.17 -14.23
CA LEU A 23 -5.81 5.72 -13.85
C LEU A 23 -6.86 6.80 -14.12
N PHE A 24 -6.64 8.02 -13.65
CA PHE A 24 -7.62 9.10 -13.82
C PHE A 24 -7.75 9.57 -15.25
N ARG A 25 -6.67 9.57 -16.05
CA ARG A 25 -6.78 9.85 -17.49
C ARG A 25 -7.67 8.83 -18.19
N THR A 26 -7.52 7.54 -17.88
CA THR A 26 -8.37 6.47 -18.41
C THR A 26 -9.83 6.64 -17.96
N LEU A 27 -10.05 6.95 -16.67
CA LEU A 27 -11.39 7.19 -16.14
C LEU A 27 -12.04 8.44 -16.74
N MET A 28 -11.27 9.51 -16.98
CA MET A 28 -11.78 10.73 -17.64
C MET A 28 -12.25 10.45 -19.07
N ALA A 29 -11.46 9.67 -19.83
CA ALA A 29 -11.86 9.27 -21.18
C ALA A 29 -13.17 8.47 -21.15
N PHE A 30 -13.25 7.48 -20.25
CA PHE A 30 -14.47 6.68 -20.08
C PHE A 30 -15.66 7.52 -19.61
N ALA A 31 -15.47 8.43 -18.65
CA ALA A 31 -16.50 9.32 -18.14
C ALA A 31 -17.07 10.21 -19.26
N LYS A 32 -16.19 10.76 -20.12
CA LYS A 32 -16.59 11.56 -21.27
C LYS A 32 -17.47 10.77 -22.24
N GLU A 33 -17.13 9.51 -22.53
CA GLU A 33 -17.96 8.63 -23.37
C GLU A 33 -19.34 8.38 -22.77
N LYS A 34 -19.47 8.42 -21.44
CA LYS A 34 -20.72 8.24 -20.69
C LYS A 34 -21.46 9.55 -20.38
N GLY A 35 -20.96 10.69 -20.85
CA GLY A 35 -21.55 11.99 -20.57
C GLY A 35 -21.42 12.43 -19.10
N VAL A 36 -20.43 11.88 -18.36
CA VAL A 36 -20.15 12.27 -16.98
C VAL A 36 -19.07 13.35 -16.99
N GLU A 37 -19.39 14.51 -16.42
CA GLU A 37 -18.51 15.68 -16.46
C GLU A 37 -17.57 15.77 -15.25
N VAL A 38 -17.94 15.18 -14.11
CA VAL A 38 -17.22 15.34 -12.86
C VAL A 38 -16.77 13.98 -12.34
N LEU A 39 -15.46 13.85 -12.10
CA LEU A 39 -14.90 12.73 -11.37
C LEU A 39 -14.52 13.17 -9.95
N ALA A 40 -14.79 12.30 -8.98
CA ALA A 40 -14.43 12.51 -7.58
C ALA A 40 -13.68 11.30 -7.03
N GLU A 41 -12.83 11.54 -6.01
CA GLU A 41 -12.08 10.49 -5.31
C GLU A 41 -12.11 10.71 -3.79
N GLY A 42 -11.58 9.77 -3.02
CA GLY A 42 -11.78 9.67 -1.56
C GLY A 42 -10.65 10.26 -0.71
N THR A 43 -9.84 11.19 -1.19
CA THR A 43 -8.86 11.92 -0.36
C THR A 43 -9.61 12.67 0.74
N ASN A 44 -9.17 12.51 2.00
CA ASN A 44 -9.70 13.20 3.17
C ASN A 44 -8.74 14.28 3.65
N GLU A 45 -9.13 15.05 4.69
CA GLU A 45 -8.32 16.15 5.23
C GLU A 45 -6.95 15.69 5.71
N ASP A 46 -6.87 14.57 6.45
CA ASP A 46 -5.59 14.09 6.98
C ASP A 46 -4.58 13.74 5.87
N ASP A 47 -5.10 13.31 4.71
CA ASP A 47 -4.25 12.96 3.56
C ASP A 47 -3.54 14.16 2.94
N LEU A 48 -4.04 15.39 3.16
CA LEU A 48 -3.43 16.62 2.66
C LEU A 48 -2.17 17.03 3.44
N HIS A 49 -2.02 16.53 4.67
CA HIS A 49 -0.94 16.89 5.60
C HIS A 49 0.20 15.88 5.64
N VAL A 50 0.16 14.85 4.79
CA VAL A 50 1.21 13.82 4.69
C VAL A 50 1.75 13.73 3.26
N TYR A 51 2.98 13.24 3.14
CA TYR A 51 3.59 13.03 1.82
C TYR A 51 2.79 11.99 1.01
N ARG A 52 2.04 12.46 0.02
CA ARG A 52 1.25 11.63 -0.89
C ARG A 52 1.38 12.11 -2.34
N PRO A 53 2.40 11.65 -3.07
CA PRO A 53 2.66 12.10 -4.45
C PRO A 53 1.46 11.87 -5.40
N GLY A 54 0.60 10.90 -5.09
CA GLY A 54 -0.63 10.67 -5.86
C GLY A 54 -1.64 11.81 -5.81
N ILE A 55 -1.65 12.66 -4.77
CA ILE A 55 -2.56 13.82 -4.67
C ILE A 55 -2.21 14.89 -5.72
N GLN A 56 -0.94 15.01 -6.09
CA GLN A 56 -0.53 15.91 -7.15
C GLN A 56 -1.26 15.59 -8.47
N ALA A 57 -1.34 14.30 -8.85
CA ALA A 57 -2.04 13.88 -10.06
C ALA A 57 -3.55 14.22 -10.00
N VAL A 58 -4.18 14.08 -8.82
CA VAL A 58 -5.59 14.43 -8.59
C VAL A 58 -5.82 15.92 -8.88
N ARG A 59 -4.95 16.78 -8.33
CA ARG A 59 -5.02 18.24 -8.51
C ARG A 59 -4.78 18.67 -9.95
N GLU A 60 -3.74 18.14 -10.60
CA GLU A 60 -3.37 18.45 -11.98
C GLU A 60 -4.46 18.08 -12.99
N LEU A 61 -5.21 17.00 -12.71
CA LEU A 61 -6.30 16.53 -13.58
C LEU A 61 -7.67 17.11 -13.22
N GLY A 62 -7.77 17.97 -12.22
CA GLY A 62 -9.03 18.58 -11.80
C GLY A 62 -10.05 17.59 -11.20
N ILE A 63 -9.56 16.48 -10.65
CA ILE A 63 -10.42 15.50 -9.97
C ILE A 63 -10.84 16.07 -8.60
N ARG A 64 -12.11 15.98 -8.28
CA ARG A 64 -12.66 16.50 -7.02
C ARG A 64 -12.34 15.57 -5.85
N SER A 65 -12.07 16.14 -4.69
CA SER A 65 -11.89 15.42 -3.43
C SER A 65 -12.93 15.90 -2.39
N PRO A 66 -14.21 15.53 -2.52
CA PRO A 66 -15.31 16.12 -1.73
C PRO A 66 -15.13 15.97 -0.22
N LEU A 67 -14.49 14.90 0.23
CA LEU A 67 -14.25 14.68 1.67
C LEU A 67 -13.21 15.67 2.21
N ALA A 68 -12.12 15.89 1.48
CA ALA A 68 -11.12 16.89 1.82
C ALA A 68 -11.67 18.32 1.67
N GLU A 69 -12.46 18.58 0.63
CA GLU A 69 -13.12 19.88 0.41
C GLU A 69 -14.08 20.24 1.56
N ALA A 70 -14.69 19.22 2.19
CA ALA A 70 -15.53 19.38 3.37
C ALA A 70 -14.75 19.38 4.70
N GLY A 71 -13.41 19.29 4.67
CA GLY A 71 -12.56 19.24 5.86
C GLY A 71 -12.74 17.97 6.70
N LEU A 72 -13.23 16.87 6.11
CA LEU A 72 -13.49 15.63 6.85
C LEU A 72 -12.21 14.85 7.10
N THR A 73 -11.93 14.59 8.38
CA THR A 73 -10.83 13.71 8.81
C THR A 73 -11.15 12.24 8.50
N LYS A 74 -10.13 11.41 8.49
CA LYS A 74 -10.27 9.95 8.27
C LYS A 74 -11.20 9.30 9.29
N GLU A 75 -11.15 9.75 10.54
CA GLU A 75 -12.02 9.26 11.60
C GLU A 75 -13.49 9.61 11.33
N GLU A 76 -13.77 10.86 10.96
CA GLU A 76 -15.11 11.32 10.63
C GLU A 76 -15.67 10.60 9.40
N VAL A 77 -14.86 10.42 8.36
CA VAL A 77 -15.24 9.62 7.18
C VAL A 77 -15.63 8.20 7.58
N ARG A 78 -14.87 7.55 8.46
CA ARG A 78 -15.20 6.20 8.96
C ARG A 78 -16.49 6.18 9.78
N ARG A 79 -16.71 7.18 10.64
CA ARG A 79 -17.97 7.29 11.42
C ARG A 79 -19.17 7.47 10.51
N LEU A 80 -19.08 8.36 9.52
CA LEU A 80 -20.13 8.58 8.53
C LEU A 80 -20.41 7.30 7.71
N ALA A 81 -19.36 6.63 7.23
CA ALA A 81 -19.49 5.38 6.49
C ALA A 81 -20.18 4.30 7.33
N ALA A 82 -19.83 4.17 8.61
CA ALA A 82 -20.50 3.25 9.53
C ALA A 82 -21.97 3.60 9.74
N ALA A 83 -22.29 4.89 9.94
CA ALA A 83 -23.67 5.37 10.06
C ALA A 83 -24.51 5.11 8.79
N CYS A 84 -23.87 5.13 7.62
CA CYS A 84 -24.51 4.77 6.34
C CYS A 84 -24.53 3.25 6.07
N GLY A 85 -24.13 2.42 7.02
CA GLY A 85 -24.13 0.95 6.86
C GLY A 85 -23.05 0.42 5.89
N ILE A 86 -22.01 1.20 5.58
CA ILE A 86 -20.94 0.81 4.67
C ILE A 86 -19.95 -0.12 5.39
N SER A 87 -19.91 -1.37 5.00
CA SER A 87 -19.07 -2.42 5.65
C SER A 87 -17.57 -2.14 5.61
N ALA A 88 -17.10 -1.30 4.67
CA ALA A 88 -15.70 -0.91 4.57
C ALA A 88 -15.24 0.04 5.68
N ALA A 89 -16.15 0.65 6.45
CA ALA A 89 -15.82 1.60 7.53
C ALA A 89 -14.86 1.04 8.58
N SER A 90 -14.96 -0.25 8.89
CA SER A 90 -14.14 -0.94 9.87
C SER A 90 -12.90 -1.62 9.27
N ARG A 91 -12.74 -1.63 7.95
CA ARG A 91 -11.61 -2.31 7.31
C ARG A 91 -10.30 -1.56 7.55
N PRO A 92 -9.20 -2.27 7.87
CA PRO A 92 -7.88 -1.65 7.92
C PRO A 92 -7.47 -1.16 6.53
N SER A 93 -6.63 -0.13 6.51
CA SER A 93 -6.03 0.37 5.26
C SER A 93 -5.17 -0.71 4.61
N THR A 94 -5.39 -0.94 3.31
CA THR A 94 -4.60 -1.91 2.52
C THR A 94 -3.72 -1.16 1.52
N PRO A 95 -2.45 -0.87 1.88
CA PRO A 95 -1.52 -0.21 0.97
C PRO A 95 -1.23 -1.07 -0.26
N CYS A 96 -0.93 -0.40 -1.39
CA CYS A 96 -0.55 -1.05 -2.64
C CYS A 96 0.58 -2.07 -2.44
N MET A 97 0.48 -3.24 -3.07
CA MET A 97 1.47 -4.33 -2.98
C MET A 97 2.87 -3.92 -3.43
N ALA A 98 2.99 -2.93 -4.32
CA ALA A 98 4.28 -2.41 -4.74
C ALA A 98 5.12 -1.83 -3.58
N THR A 99 4.49 -1.44 -2.46
CA THR A 99 5.22 -1.01 -1.26
C THR A 99 5.97 -2.16 -0.56
N ARG A 100 5.79 -3.40 -0.98
CA ARG A 100 6.50 -4.57 -0.45
C ARG A 100 7.92 -4.72 -1.02
N LEU A 101 8.23 -3.95 -2.07
CA LEU A 101 9.55 -3.91 -2.67
C LEU A 101 10.19 -2.52 -2.49
N PRO A 102 11.51 -2.44 -2.36
CA PRO A 102 12.20 -1.14 -2.29
C PRO A 102 12.02 -0.36 -3.59
N TYR A 103 12.09 0.97 -3.49
CA TYR A 103 12.09 1.81 -4.67
C TYR A 103 13.23 1.45 -5.62
N GLY A 104 12.95 1.45 -6.92
CA GLY A 104 13.87 1.02 -7.97
C GLY A 104 13.93 -0.49 -8.20
N ALA A 105 13.33 -1.30 -7.33
CA ALA A 105 13.19 -2.73 -7.59
C ALA A 105 12.04 -2.96 -8.60
N ARG A 106 12.33 -3.69 -9.67
CA ARG A 106 11.36 -3.99 -10.71
C ARG A 106 10.16 -4.73 -10.13
N LEU A 107 8.97 -4.23 -10.39
CA LEU A 107 7.72 -4.88 -10.00
C LEU A 107 7.47 -6.07 -10.92
N ASP A 108 7.20 -7.21 -10.32
CA ASP A 108 6.87 -8.46 -11.01
C ASP A 108 5.62 -9.07 -10.40
N TYR A 109 4.69 -9.47 -11.24
CA TYR A 109 3.39 -9.98 -10.82
C TYR A 109 3.51 -11.27 -9.99
N GLU A 110 4.40 -12.18 -10.39
CA GLU A 110 4.61 -13.44 -9.67
C GLU A 110 5.26 -13.21 -8.30
N ILE A 111 6.17 -12.25 -8.20
CA ILE A 111 6.76 -11.84 -6.92
C ILE A 111 5.69 -11.25 -6.01
N LEU A 112 4.85 -10.35 -6.52
CA LEU A 112 3.79 -9.71 -5.74
C LEU A 112 2.76 -10.74 -5.25
N LYS A 113 2.37 -11.72 -6.07
CA LYS A 113 1.51 -12.84 -5.67
C LYS A 113 2.12 -13.70 -4.55
N LYS A 114 3.41 -14.02 -4.66
CA LYS A 114 4.12 -14.77 -3.61
C LYS A 114 4.11 -14.02 -2.28
N ILE A 115 4.36 -12.72 -2.33
CA ILE A 115 4.32 -11.85 -1.14
C ILE A 115 2.90 -11.83 -0.54
N GLU A 116 1.88 -11.65 -1.35
CA GLU A 116 0.47 -11.66 -0.92
C GLU A 116 0.09 -12.98 -0.26
N ALA A 117 0.42 -14.11 -0.88
CA ALA A 117 0.20 -15.45 -0.32
C ALA A 117 0.93 -15.64 1.02
N GLY A 118 2.17 -15.18 1.13
CA GLY A 118 2.93 -15.23 2.37
C GLY A 118 2.33 -14.36 3.47
N GLU A 119 1.88 -13.14 3.15
CA GLU A 119 1.15 -12.28 4.12
C GLU A 119 -0.15 -12.92 4.58
N GLU A 120 -0.88 -13.61 3.70
CA GLU A 120 -2.10 -14.30 4.07
C GLU A 120 -1.85 -15.50 4.99
N ILE A 121 -0.83 -16.31 4.69
CA ILE A 121 -0.38 -17.41 5.54
C ILE A 121 -0.05 -16.89 6.94
N LEU A 122 0.78 -15.87 7.03
CA LEU A 122 1.19 -15.29 8.31
C LEU A 122 0.00 -14.69 9.08
N ARG A 123 -0.91 -13.97 8.42
CA ARG A 123 -2.12 -13.45 9.07
C ARG A 123 -2.98 -14.54 9.69
N ARG A 124 -3.09 -15.70 9.03
CA ARG A 124 -3.79 -16.86 9.60
C ARG A 124 -3.07 -17.49 10.79
N MET A 125 -1.72 -17.47 10.77
CA MET A 125 -0.90 -18.10 11.80
C MET A 125 -0.73 -17.26 13.06
N ILE A 126 -0.46 -15.95 12.91
CA ILE A 126 -0.08 -15.07 14.01
C ILE A 126 -1.08 -13.92 14.23
N GLY A 127 -1.96 -13.66 13.27
CA GLY A 127 -2.95 -12.57 13.35
C GLY A 127 -2.32 -11.18 13.24
N GLY A 128 -3.16 -10.15 13.46
CA GLY A 128 -2.72 -8.75 13.49
C GLY A 128 -2.30 -8.19 12.12
N ASN A 129 -1.55 -7.09 12.17
CA ASN A 129 -0.94 -6.52 10.99
C ASN A 129 0.27 -7.34 10.57
N VAL A 130 0.33 -7.72 9.30
CA VAL A 130 1.47 -8.44 8.74
C VAL A 130 1.85 -7.82 7.42
N ARG A 131 3.16 -7.59 7.21
CA ARG A 131 3.72 -7.22 5.92
C ARG A 131 4.99 -8.02 5.66
N LEU A 132 5.15 -8.44 4.40
CA LEU A 132 6.39 -9.02 3.91
C LEU A 132 7.09 -8.03 3.00
N ARG A 133 8.29 -7.57 3.38
CA ARG A 133 9.12 -6.69 2.56
C ARG A 133 10.26 -7.50 1.95
N LEU A 134 10.33 -7.51 0.62
CA LEU A 134 11.36 -8.28 -0.08
C LEU A 134 12.52 -7.37 -0.50
N HIS A 135 13.69 -7.62 0.05
CA HIS A 135 14.95 -6.94 -0.25
C HIS A 135 15.92 -7.93 -0.92
N GLY A 136 15.86 -8.03 -2.24
CA GLY A 136 16.61 -9.04 -2.97
C GLY A 136 16.20 -10.46 -2.56
N GLN A 137 17.08 -11.20 -1.88
CA GLN A 137 16.79 -12.55 -1.39
C GLN A 137 16.24 -12.61 0.04
N VAL A 138 16.23 -11.47 0.74
CA VAL A 138 15.76 -11.39 2.14
C VAL A 138 14.32 -10.94 2.18
N VAL A 139 13.44 -11.77 2.74
CA VAL A 139 12.11 -11.34 3.13
C VAL A 139 12.09 -10.93 4.59
N ARG A 140 11.65 -9.71 4.86
CA ARG A 140 11.52 -9.12 6.19
C ARG A 140 10.06 -9.12 6.60
N ILE A 141 9.75 -9.83 7.69
CA ILE A 141 8.42 -9.89 8.29
C ILE A 141 8.27 -8.68 9.21
N GLU A 142 7.28 -7.85 8.95
CA GLU A 142 6.80 -6.81 9.87
C GLU A 142 5.49 -7.27 10.47
N THR A 143 5.38 -7.29 11.79
CA THR A 143 4.14 -7.59 12.50
C THR A 143 4.02 -6.74 13.77
N ASP A 144 2.84 -6.70 14.37
CA ASP A 144 2.64 -5.97 15.62
C ASP A 144 3.57 -6.55 16.70
N PRO A 145 4.26 -5.72 17.53
CA PRO A 145 5.19 -6.20 18.55
C PRO A 145 4.60 -7.23 19.50
N GLU A 146 3.30 -7.13 19.81
CA GLU A 146 2.57 -8.06 20.67
C GLU A 146 2.48 -9.47 20.05
N ARG A 147 2.80 -9.61 18.76
CA ARG A 147 2.78 -10.89 18.03
C ARG A 147 4.17 -11.53 17.89
N PHE A 148 5.24 -10.87 18.34
CA PHE A 148 6.60 -11.41 18.22
C PHE A 148 6.77 -12.75 18.91
N SER A 149 6.31 -12.90 20.14
CA SER A 149 6.39 -14.17 20.87
C SER A 149 5.73 -15.31 20.10
N LEU A 150 4.51 -15.08 19.58
CA LEU A 150 3.79 -16.06 18.80
C LEU A 150 4.48 -16.38 17.46
N ALA A 151 5.05 -15.38 16.80
CA ALA A 151 5.83 -15.58 15.56
C ALA A 151 7.08 -16.45 15.82
N LEU A 152 7.76 -16.23 16.95
CA LEU A 152 8.94 -17.00 17.36
C LEU A 152 8.57 -18.42 17.80
N GLU A 153 7.48 -18.61 18.52
CA GLU A 153 6.95 -19.94 18.88
C GLU A 153 6.64 -20.78 17.64
N LYS A 154 6.08 -20.14 16.61
CA LYS A 154 5.74 -20.78 15.33
C LYS A 154 6.85 -20.70 14.26
N ARG A 155 8.08 -20.32 14.63
CA ARG A 155 9.16 -20.04 13.68
C ARG A 155 9.41 -21.14 12.65
N GLU A 156 9.35 -22.41 13.07
CA GLU A 156 9.62 -23.54 12.18
C GLU A 156 8.58 -23.65 11.08
N GLU A 157 7.32 -23.46 11.44
CA GLU A 157 6.19 -23.49 10.51
C GLU A 157 6.20 -22.25 9.60
N VAL A 158 6.48 -21.06 10.16
CA VAL A 158 6.66 -19.81 9.39
C VAL A 158 7.75 -19.97 8.34
N VAL A 159 8.92 -20.49 8.73
CA VAL A 159 10.04 -20.71 7.82
C VAL A 159 9.68 -21.72 6.75
N ARG A 160 9.07 -22.84 7.10
CA ARG A 160 8.66 -23.88 6.17
C ARG A 160 7.71 -23.32 5.10
N GLN A 161 6.63 -22.65 5.51
CA GLN A 161 5.61 -22.11 4.61
C GLN A 161 6.19 -21.05 3.67
N LEU A 162 7.01 -20.13 4.18
CA LEU A 162 7.60 -19.10 3.34
C LEU A 162 8.67 -19.65 2.39
N LYS A 163 9.41 -20.69 2.78
CA LYS A 163 10.33 -21.39 1.88
C LYS A 163 9.62 -22.14 0.77
N GLU A 164 8.46 -22.73 1.02
CA GLU A 164 7.61 -23.35 0.00
C GLU A 164 7.15 -22.35 -1.07
N LEU A 165 6.97 -21.09 -0.70
CA LEU A 165 6.73 -19.99 -1.65
C LEU A 165 8.00 -19.53 -2.40
N GLY A 166 9.19 -20.06 -2.04
CA GLY A 166 10.46 -19.76 -2.69
C GLY A 166 11.23 -18.59 -2.10
N PHE A 167 10.90 -18.13 -0.87
CA PHE A 167 11.73 -17.15 -0.17
C PHE A 167 13.02 -17.80 0.39
N VAL A 168 14.17 -17.10 0.23
CA VAL A 168 15.48 -17.65 0.59
C VAL A 168 15.85 -17.35 2.04
N TYR A 169 15.82 -16.08 2.43
CA TYR A 169 16.14 -15.64 3.79
C TYR A 169 14.93 -14.99 4.42
N ILE A 170 14.57 -15.47 5.61
CA ILE A 170 13.38 -15.03 6.34
C ILE A 170 13.85 -14.36 7.63
N THR A 171 13.45 -13.11 7.83
CA THR A 171 13.85 -12.28 8.97
C THR A 171 12.63 -11.64 9.62
N LEU A 172 12.72 -11.33 10.91
CA LEU A 172 11.73 -10.56 11.64
C LEU A 172 12.29 -9.14 11.86
N ASP A 173 11.48 -8.13 11.54
CA ASP A 173 11.80 -6.74 11.86
C ASP A 173 11.54 -6.48 13.35
N LEU A 174 12.58 -6.16 14.09
CA LEU A 174 12.48 -5.90 15.53
C LEU A 174 11.75 -4.58 15.87
N GLU A 175 11.63 -3.65 14.92
CA GLU A 175 10.82 -2.44 15.12
C GLU A 175 9.32 -2.70 14.89
N GLY A 176 8.97 -3.85 14.34
CA GLY A 176 7.59 -4.25 14.08
C GLY A 176 6.92 -3.55 12.91
N PHE A 177 5.60 -3.71 12.84
CA PHE A 177 4.80 -3.07 11.81
C PHE A 177 4.70 -1.56 12.05
N ARG A 178 5.04 -0.77 11.02
CA ARG A 178 4.83 0.69 11.01
C ARG A 178 4.44 1.17 9.61
N SER A 179 3.55 2.15 9.58
CA SER A 179 3.18 2.80 8.31
C SER A 179 4.38 3.54 7.74
N GLY A 180 4.61 3.43 6.42
CA GLY A 180 5.71 4.14 5.76
C GLY A 180 7.10 3.55 5.98
N SER A 181 7.24 2.32 6.52
CA SER A 181 8.56 1.70 6.79
C SER A 181 9.49 1.62 5.57
N MET A 182 8.95 1.71 4.34
CA MET A 182 9.73 1.75 3.09
C MET A 182 10.19 3.16 2.72
N ASP A 183 9.66 4.19 3.37
CA ASP A 183 9.95 5.60 3.06
C ASP A 183 11.07 6.17 3.95
N VAL A 184 11.42 5.48 5.04
CA VAL A 184 12.44 5.89 6.03
C VAL A 184 13.80 6.21 5.40
N GLY A 185 14.16 5.60 4.28
CA GLY A 185 15.40 5.88 3.56
C GLY A 185 15.33 7.04 2.54
N LEU A 186 14.16 7.66 2.35
CA LEU A 186 13.99 8.76 1.39
C LEU A 186 14.34 10.11 2.02
N GLU A 187 14.06 10.30 3.29
CA GLU A 187 14.32 11.55 4.02
C GLU A 187 15.83 11.86 4.10
N SER A 188 16.67 10.83 4.15
CA SER A 188 18.13 10.98 4.19
C SER A 188 18.77 11.27 2.82
N ARG A 189 18.04 11.21 1.71
CA ARG A 189 18.55 11.47 0.35
C ARG A 189 18.20 12.86 -0.20
N GLY A 190 17.42 13.65 0.55
CA GLY A 190 16.97 14.98 0.17
C GLY A 190 17.88 16.14 0.63
N GLU A 191 18.97 15.86 1.38
CA GLU A 191 19.90 16.86 1.92
C GLU A 191 21.31 16.73 1.33
N SER A 192 21.43 16.46 0.02
CA SER A 192 22.75 16.47 -0.65
C SER A 192 22.70 17.27 -1.92
#